data_14142856edc8d0d93a57d1a64a062424
#
_entry.id   14142856edc8d0d93a57d1a64a062424
#
_cell.length_a   1.000
_cell.length_b   1.000
_cell.length_c   1.000
_cell.angle_alpha   90.00
_cell.angle_beta   90.00
_cell.angle_gamma   90.00
#
_symmetry.space_group_name_H-M   'P 1'
#
loop_
_entity.id
_entity.type
_entity.pdbx_description
1 polymer ?
#
loop_
_entity_poly.entity_id
_entity_poly.type
_entity_poly.pdbx_seq_one_letter_code
_entity_poly.pdbx_strand_id
1 'polypeptide(L)'
;MKKRVVAILMATVVAVGSLAGCGSKGGNGGEASTEEGKVINIYSWNDEFRERLEAIYPEVESTSKDGTVTTLKDGTEIHWIINPNQDGVYQQKLDEALMKQADVDTDDKVDIFLSETDYVYKYTDAEADTAVPLKDLGIDPDKDLADQYDFTKTTASDADGVQRGSTWQCCPGTMVYRRDIAKEVFGTDDPAEVQKKVADWDTFKATAEELKEKGYQMTSTVNDSYRVFSNNVSTPWVVDGKITVDD
;
A
#
# COMPACT_ATOMS: atom_id res chain seq x y z
N MET A 1 -3.85 21.88 12.07
CA MET A 1 -3.69 20.53 12.63
C MET A 1 -3.11 19.52 11.63
N LYS A 2 -3.21 19.74 10.29
CA LYS A 2 -2.71 18.80 9.26
C LYS A 2 -1.17 18.68 9.12
N LYS A 3 -0.39 19.58 9.70
CA LYS A 3 1.09 19.60 9.57
C LYS A 3 1.85 18.77 10.62
N ARG A 4 1.17 18.23 11.63
CA ARG A 4 1.82 17.51 12.73
C ARG A 4 1.92 16.00 12.54
N VAL A 5 1.06 15.39 11.73
CA VAL A 5 0.96 13.94 11.58
C VAL A 5 2.10 13.35 10.74
N VAL A 6 2.49 14.03 9.66
CA VAL A 6 3.58 13.55 8.79
C VAL A 6 4.97 13.69 9.43
N ALA A 7 5.17 14.75 10.25
CA ALA A 7 6.42 14.93 10.98
C ALA A 7 6.66 13.85 12.06
N ILE A 8 5.57 13.24 12.58
CA ILE A 8 5.68 12.20 13.60
C ILE A 8 6.13 10.86 12.99
N LEU A 9 5.73 10.55 11.76
CA LEU A 9 6.07 9.27 11.12
C LEU A 9 7.57 9.07 10.85
N MET A 10 8.35 10.15 10.66
CA MET A 10 9.80 10.04 10.47
C MET A 10 10.62 10.52 11.68
N ALA A 11 10.10 11.42 12.51
CA ALA A 11 10.80 11.83 13.72
C ALA A 11 10.92 10.70 14.76
N THR A 12 10.06 9.67 14.70
CA THR A 12 10.12 8.51 15.61
C THR A 12 11.19 7.49 15.22
N VAL A 13 11.57 7.39 13.96
CA VAL A 13 12.68 6.49 13.55
C VAL A 13 14.03 6.98 14.11
N VAL A 14 14.20 8.28 14.28
CA VAL A 14 15.44 8.88 14.82
C VAL A 14 15.48 8.89 16.35
N ALA A 15 14.33 8.75 17.05
CA ALA A 15 14.25 8.89 18.51
C ALA A 15 14.32 7.55 19.31
N VAL A 16 14.39 6.38 18.65
CA VAL A 16 14.37 5.06 19.33
C VAL A 16 15.78 4.58 19.75
N GLY A 17 16.82 5.31 19.43
CA GLY A 17 18.22 4.96 19.76
C GLY A 17 18.63 4.98 21.26
N SER A 18 17.72 5.13 22.24
CA SER A 18 18.14 5.26 23.66
C SER A 18 17.34 4.46 24.69
N LEU A 19 16.77 3.30 24.34
CA LEU A 19 16.24 2.38 25.37
C LEU A 19 17.05 1.09 25.39
N ALA A 20 18.13 1.13 26.15
CA ALA A 20 18.91 -0.03 26.55
C ALA A 20 18.04 -1.04 27.31
N GLY A 21 17.99 -2.24 26.76
CA GLY A 21 17.21 -3.36 27.22
C GLY A 21 17.58 -3.95 28.56
N CYS A 22 16.83 -4.86 29.02
CA CYS A 22 17.22 -5.89 29.99
C CYS A 22 16.70 -7.26 29.58
N GLY A 23 17.64 -8.07 29.24
CA GLY A 23 17.85 -9.49 29.50
C GLY A 23 16.69 -10.48 29.46
N SER A 24 16.81 -11.44 28.54
CA SER A 24 16.55 -12.85 28.88
C SER A 24 17.50 -13.76 28.09
N LYS A 25 18.10 -14.70 28.78
CA LYS A 25 19.08 -15.69 28.31
C LYS A 25 18.43 -16.74 27.41
N GLY A 26 19.04 -17.05 26.29
CA GLY A 26 18.98 -18.38 25.71
C GLY A 26 18.89 -18.36 24.17
N GLY A 27 20.00 -18.56 23.49
CA GLY A 27 20.06 -18.83 22.05
C GLY A 27 21.22 -18.09 21.40
N ASN A 28 22.16 -18.84 20.86
CA ASN A 28 23.33 -18.38 20.16
C ASN A 28 22.93 -17.67 18.86
N GLY A 29 22.68 -16.36 18.93
CA GLY A 29 22.43 -15.48 17.79
C GLY A 29 23.46 -14.37 17.83
N GLY A 30 24.09 -14.09 16.69
CA GLY A 30 25.04 -13.01 16.54
C GLY A 30 24.45 -11.69 17.05
N GLU A 31 25.29 -10.92 17.73
CA GLU A 31 24.93 -9.56 18.18
C GLU A 31 24.58 -8.73 16.93
N ALA A 32 23.31 -8.37 16.81
CA ALA A 32 22.92 -7.34 15.85
C ALA A 32 23.69 -6.08 16.19
N SER A 33 24.42 -5.51 15.23
CA SER A 33 25.13 -4.26 15.44
C SER A 33 24.11 -3.18 15.82
N THR A 34 24.33 -2.50 16.93
CA THR A 34 23.52 -1.36 17.41
C THR A 34 24.03 -0.03 16.84
N GLU A 35 24.79 -0.05 15.75
CA GLU A 35 25.19 1.17 15.06
C GLU A 35 23.99 1.72 14.30
N GLU A 36 23.59 2.93 14.62
CA GLU A 36 22.57 3.67 13.88
C GLU A 36 23.13 3.99 12.49
N GLY A 37 22.54 3.37 11.45
CA GLY A 37 22.80 3.75 10.06
C GLY A 37 22.25 5.16 9.78
N LYS A 38 22.85 5.85 8.81
CA LYS A 38 22.33 7.10 8.26
C LYS A 38 21.67 6.93 6.90
N VAL A 39 21.43 5.70 6.53
CA VAL A 39 20.80 5.32 5.27
C VAL A 39 19.46 4.69 5.57
N ILE A 40 18.44 5.08 4.82
CA ILE A 40 17.10 4.46 4.83
C ILE A 40 16.84 3.95 3.41
N ASN A 41 16.80 2.64 3.24
CA ASN A 41 16.50 2.01 1.95
C ASN A 41 15.00 1.81 1.77
N ILE A 42 14.42 2.45 0.76
CA ILE A 42 13.00 2.34 0.43
C ILE A 42 12.84 1.61 -0.90
N TYR A 43 12.19 0.45 -0.85
CA TYR A 43 11.87 -0.36 -2.03
C TYR A 43 10.52 0.04 -2.61
N SER A 44 10.52 0.36 -3.90
CA SER A 44 9.37 0.86 -4.64
C SER A 44 9.38 0.33 -6.08
N TRP A 45 8.23 0.38 -6.77
CA TRP A 45 8.13 -0.01 -8.18
C TRP A 45 8.18 1.15 -9.16
N ASN A 46 8.07 2.39 -8.67
CA ASN A 46 8.18 3.62 -9.45
C ASN A 46 8.53 4.80 -8.55
N ASP A 47 8.63 5.99 -9.13
CA ASP A 47 8.99 7.23 -8.45
C ASP A 47 7.86 7.89 -7.66
N GLU A 48 6.61 7.43 -7.78
CA GLU A 48 5.46 8.15 -7.24
C GLU A 48 5.54 8.37 -5.73
N PHE A 49 5.96 7.35 -4.97
CA PHE A 49 6.09 7.50 -3.52
C PHE A 49 7.20 8.48 -3.14
N ARG A 50 8.33 8.46 -3.85
CA ARG A 50 9.41 9.45 -3.68
C ARG A 50 8.89 10.86 -3.91
N GLU A 51 8.23 11.11 -5.04
CA GLU A 51 7.70 12.43 -5.39
C GLU A 51 6.69 12.94 -4.35
N ARG A 52 5.84 12.05 -3.81
CA ARG A 52 4.89 12.40 -2.75
C ARG A 52 5.59 12.72 -1.45
N LEU A 53 6.57 11.92 -1.06
CA LEU A 53 7.36 12.16 0.15
C LEU A 53 8.07 13.50 0.06
N GLU A 54 8.79 13.75 -1.03
CA GLU A 54 9.54 14.99 -1.27
C GLU A 54 8.63 16.24 -1.28
N ALA A 55 7.41 16.11 -1.78
CA ALA A 55 6.45 17.21 -1.82
C ALA A 55 5.87 17.60 -0.45
N ILE A 56 5.84 16.68 0.52
CA ILE A 56 5.14 16.90 1.80
C ILE A 56 6.04 16.82 3.03
N TYR A 57 7.19 16.15 2.94
CA TYR A 57 8.07 15.98 4.08
C TYR A 57 9.03 17.18 4.22
N PRO A 58 8.90 17.96 5.31
CA PRO A 58 9.60 19.24 5.44
C PRO A 58 11.10 19.09 5.69
N GLU A 59 11.58 17.90 6.03
CA GLU A 59 12.99 17.66 6.34
C GLU A 59 13.82 17.30 5.10
N VAL A 60 13.22 17.22 3.93
CA VAL A 60 13.95 17.06 2.67
C VAL A 60 14.83 18.30 2.42
N GLU A 61 16.13 18.07 2.19
CA GLU A 61 17.10 19.10 1.83
C GLU A 61 17.37 19.12 0.32
N SER A 62 17.65 17.94 -0.26
CA SER A 62 17.98 17.83 -1.68
C SER A 62 17.71 16.42 -2.22
N THR A 63 17.61 16.30 -3.54
CA THR A 63 17.54 15.03 -4.26
C THR A 63 18.62 14.97 -5.31
N SER A 64 19.25 13.80 -5.47
CA SER A 64 20.25 13.55 -6.50
C SER A 64 19.65 13.74 -7.92
N LYS A 65 20.50 14.06 -8.90
CA LYS A 65 20.03 14.35 -10.29
C LYS A 65 19.32 13.17 -10.94
N ASP A 66 19.68 11.95 -10.56
CA ASP A 66 19.09 10.72 -11.07
C ASP A 66 17.89 10.24 -10.23
N GLY A 67 17.56 10.96 -9.14
CA GLY A 67 16.45 10.63 -8.26
C GLY A 67 16.65 9.39 -7.40
N THR A 68 17.89 8.89 -7.29
CA THR A 68 18.16 7.66 -6.52
C THR A 68 18.39 7.90 -5.03
N VAL A 69 18.74 9.13 -4.65
CA VAL A 69 19.01 9.49 -3.26
C VAL A 69 18.35 10.81 -2.92
N THR A 70 17.62 10.84 -1.81
CA THR A 70 17.09 12.04 -1.18
C THR A 70 17.82 12.26 0.14
N THR A 71 18.44 13.43 0.31
CA THR A 71 19.17 13.80 1.54
C THR A 71 18.25 14.63 2.43
N LEU A 72 18.21 14.30 3.72
CA LEU A 72 17.50 15.04 4.74
C LEU A 72 18.40 16.07 5.40
N LYS A 73 17.84 17.07 6.06
CA LYS A 73 18.55 18.18 6.73
C LYS A 73 19.51 17.75 7.84
N ASP A 74 19.28 16.58 8.43
CA ASP A 74 20.15 15.98 9.45
C ASP A 74 21.28 15.14 8.87
N GLY A 75 21.36 15.05 7.53
CA GLY A 75 22.34 14.28 6.79
C GLY A 75 21.95 12.82 6.58
N THR A 76 20.75 12.39 6.96
CA THR A 76 20.23 11.06 6.62
C THR A 76 19.96 10.98 5.11
N GLU A 77 20.34 9.87 4.50
CA GLU A 77 20.11 9.60 3.09
C GLU A 77 18.95 8.58 2.94
N ILE A 78 17.99 8.90 2.10
CA ILE A 78 16.96 7.96 1.65
C ILE A 78 17.39 7.42 0.28
N HIS A 79 17.69 6.14 0.22
CA HIS A 79 18.02 5.44 -1.02
C HIS A 79 16.76 4.81 -1.63
N TRP A 80 16.45 5.17 -2.86
CA TRP A 80 15.29 4.69 -3.58
C TRP A 80 15.66 3.49 -4.46
N ILE A 81 15.26 2.29 -4.05
CA ILE A 81 15.50 1.05 -4.77
C ILE A 81 14.27 0.74 -5.63
N ILE A 82 14.29 1.23 -6.87
CA ILE A 82 13.16 1.15 -7.78
C ILE A 82 13.28 -0.06 -8.70
N ASN A 83 12.33 -0.97 -8.60
CA ASN A 83 12.19 -2.15 -9.46
C ASN A 83 10.79 -2.15 -10.08
N PRO A 84 10.63 -2.28 -11.41
CA PRO A 84 9.32 -2.22 -12.04
C PRO A 84 8.41 -3.37 -11.58
N ASN A 85 7.13 -3.07 -11.36
CA ASN A 85 6.13 -4.07 -10.90
C ASN A 85 5.68 -5.04 -12.03
N GLN A 86 6.13 -4.81 -13.27
CA GLN A 86 5.77 -5.65 -14.41
C GLN A 86 6.30 -7.07 -14.20
N ASP A 87 5.47 -8.06 -14.53
CA ASP A 87 5.79 -9.49 -14.47
C ASP A 87 6.28 -9.97 -13.08
N GLY A 88 5.93 -9.26 -12.02
CA GLY A 88 6.32 -9.60 -10.64
C GLY A 88 7.78 -9.32 -10.29
N VAL A 89 8.51 -8.57 -11.12
CA VAL A 89 9.94 -8.28 -10.90
C VAL A 89 10.17 -7.57 -9.57
N TYR A 90 9.33 -6.60 -9.24
CA TYR A 90 9.43 -5.90 -7.96
C TYR A 90 9.37 -6.85 -6.76
N GLN A 91 8.36 -7.72 -6.70
CA GLN A 91 8.18 -8.66 -5.60
C GLN A 91 9.36 -9.64 -5.52
N GLN A 92 9.84 -10.15 -6.68
CA GLN A 92 10.99 -11.04 -6.71
C GLN A 92 12.23 -10.35 -6.14
N LYS A 93 12.51 -9.11 -6.52
CA LYS A 93 13.66 -8.34 -6.03
C LYS A 93 13.57 -7.98 -4.56
N LEU A 94 12.38 -7.64 -4.09
CA LEU A 94 12.12 -7.42 -2.68
C LEU A 94 12.35 -8.71 -1.86
N ASP A 95 11.81 -9.85 -2.33
CA ASP A 95 12.02 -11.13 -1.66
C ASP A 95 13.51 -11.51 -1.59
N GLU A 96 14.26 -11.31 -2.69
CA GLU A 96 15.70 -11.58 -2.72
C GLU A 96 16.48 -10.72 -1.70
N ALA A 97 16.05 -9.47 -1.49
CA ALA A 97 16.66 -8.57 -0.52
C ALA A 97 16.29 -8.95 0.93
N LEU A 98 14.99 -9.20 1.19
CA LEU A 98 14.49 -9.60 2.50
C LEU A 98 15.11 -10.93 2.98
N MET A 99 15.34 -11.89 2.09
CA MET A 99 16.02 -13.14 2.43
C MET A 99 17.47 -12.95 2.91
N LYS A 100 18.09 -11.84 2.54
CA LYS A 100 19.46 -11.50 2.95
C LYS A 100 19.52 -10.52 4.11
N GLN A 101 18.38 -10.10 4.64
CA GLN A 101 18.27 -9.04 5.64
C GLN A 101 19.16 -9.25 6.87
N ALA A 102 19.39 -10.51 7.27
CA ALA A 102 20.23 -10.84 8.42
C ALA A 102 21.74 -10.84 8.10
N ASP A 103 22.10 -10.92 6.82
CA ASP A 103 23.47 -11.15 6.35
C ASP A 103 24.15 -9.91 5.76
N VAL A 104 23.40 -8.79 5.64
CA VAL A 104 23.90 -7.53 5.08
C VAL A 104 24.20 -6.52 6.17
N ASP A 105 25.09 -5.54 5.85
CA ASP A 105 25.41 -4.44 6.74
C ASP A 105 24.16 -3.56 6.99
N THR A 106 24.17 -2.78 8.07
CA THR A 106 23.04 -1.96 8.50
C THR A 106 22.53 -1.05 7.39
N ASP A 107 23.43 -0.40 6.66
CA ASP A 107 23.10 0.55 5.58
C ASP A 107 22.60 -0.11 4.29
N ASP A 108 22.66 -1.45 4.18
CA ASP A 108 22.20 -2.25 3.03
C ASP A 108 20.88 -2.97 3.29
N LYS A 109 20.29 -2.81 4.48
CA LYS A 109 19.03 -3.45 4.86
C LYS A 109 17.84 -2.81 4.17
N VAL A 110 16.77 -3.59 4.00
CA VAL A 110 15.45 -3.07 3.63
C VAL A 110 14.82 -2.43 4.86
N ASP A 111 14.61 -1.12 4.87
CA ASP A 111 13.98 -0.42 5.98
C ASP A 111 12.49 -0.20 5.74
N ILE A 112 12.14 0.20 4.53
CA ILE A 112 10.75 0.42 4.12
C ILE A 112 10.56 -0.22 2.74
N PHE A 113 9.41 -0.85 2.55
CA PHE A 113 9.02 -1.33 1.24
C PHE A 113 7.54 -1.04 0.98
N LEU A 114 7.20 -0.81 -0.28
CA LEU A 114 5.82 -0.66 -0.70
C LEU A 114 5.19 -2.02 -1.01
N SER A 115 3.90 -2.13 -0.76
CA SER A 115 3.12 -3.32 -1.07
C SER A 115 1.74 -2.93 -1.60
N GLU A 116 1.23 -3.69 -2.56
CA GLU A 116 -0.15 -3.58 -3.03
C GLU A 116 -1.06 -4.55 -2.27
N THR A 117 -2.33 -4.21 -2.21
CA THR A 117 -3.37 -5.02 -1.55
C THR A 117 -3.38 -6.48 -2.02
N ASP A 118 -3.05 -6.72 -3.30
CA ASP A 118 -3.08 -8.05 -3.90
C ASP A 118 -2.07 -9.03 -3.26
N TYR A 119 -1.01 -8.52 -2.62
CA TYR A 119 0.05 -9.35 -2.02
C TYR A 119 0.56 -8.86 -0.67
N VAL A 120 -0.04 -7.82 -0.08
CA VAL A 120 0.41 -7.25 1.21
C VAL A 120 0.47 -8.29 2.32
N TYR A 121 -0.49 -9.21 2.36
CA TYR A 121 -0.58 -10.25 3.39
C TYR A 121 0.66 -11.17 3.44
N LYS A 122 1.31 -11.41 2.31
CA LYS A 122 2.58 -12.15 2.27
C LYS A 122 3.64 -11.56 3.22
N TYR A 123 3.63 -10.25 3.42
CA TYR A 123 4.62 -9.55 4.24
C TYR A 123 4.11 -9.12 5.61
N THR A 124 2.79 -8.97 5.76
CA THR A 124 2.18 -8.59 7.04
C THR A 124 1.74 -9.80 7.87
N ASP A 125 1.77 -11.01 7.33
CA ASP A 125 1.56 -12.22 8.11
C ASP A 125 2.59 -12.32 9.24
N ALA A 126 2.13 -12.58 10.46
CA ALA A 126 3.00 -12.68 11.64
C ALA A 126 4.05 -13.78 11.51
N GLU A 127 3.73 -14.89 10.82
CA GLU A 127 4.65 -16.02 10.62
C GLU A 127 5.73 -15.70 9.57
N ALA A 128 5.51 -14.70 8.70
CA ALA A 128 6.50 -14.27 7.73
C ALA A 128 7.69 -13.52 8.36
N ASP A 129 7.49 -12.97 9.58
CA ASP A 129 8.50 -12.20 10.34
C ASP A 129 9.22 -11.12 9.50
N THR A 130 8.47 -10.46 8.62
CA THR A 130 9.01 -9.50 7.65
C THR A 130 8.65 -8.08 8.03
N ALA A 131 7.36 -7.74 8.10
CA ALA A 131 6.91 -6.42 8.51
C ALA A 131 6.73 -6.37 10.02
N VAL A 132 7.45 -5.46 10.68
CA VAL A 132 7.35 -5.29 12.14
C VAL A 132 6.04 -4.60 12.53
N PRO A 133 5.47 -4.88 13.73
CA PRO A 133 4.34 -4.14 14.25
C PRO A 133 4.64 -2.64 14.32
N LEU A 134 3.71 -1.78 13.90
CA LEU A 134 3.89 -0.33 13.97
C LEU A 134 4.12 0.17 15.40
N LYS A 135 3.55 -0.52 16.39
CA LYS A 135 3.76 -0.21 17.82
C LYS A 135 5.21 -0.38 18.25
N ASP A 136 5.93 -1.33 17.66
CA ASP A 136 7.35 -1.56 17.96
C ASP A 136 8.23 -0.46 17.38
N LEU A 137 7.72 0.28 16.39
CA LEU A 137 8.33 1.50 15.85
C LEU A 137 7.88 2.77 16.60
N GLY A 138 7.14 2.64 17.69
CA GLY A 138 6.62 3.77 18.47
C GLY A 138 5.42 4.48 17.84
N ILE A 139 4.79 3.88 16.81
CA ILE A 139 3.59 4.40 16.15
C ILE A 139 2.37 3.75 16.78
N ASP A 140 1.48 4.54 17.39
CA ASP A 140 0.21 4.06 17.89
C ASP A 140 -0.87 4.19 16.79
N PRO A 141 -1.30 3.08 16.15
CA PRO A 141 -2.26 3.15 15.05
C PRO A 141 -3.59 3.79 15.42
N ASP A 142 -4.05 3.61 16.64
CA ASP A 142 -5.32 4.15 17.10
C ASP A 142 -5.29 5.68 17.29
N LYS A 143 -4.11 6.21 17.56
CA LYS A 143 -3.88 7.63 17.79
C LYS A 143 -3.27 8.32 16.58
N ASP A 144 -2.18 7.77 16.06
CA ASP A 144 -1.36 8.44 15.04
C ASP A 144 -1.95 8.25 13.64
N LEU A 145 -2.73 7.17 13.43
CA LEU A 145 -3.44 6.85 12.20
C LEU A 145 -4.97 6.89 12.36
N ALA A 146 -5.48 7.64 13.35
CA ALA A 146 -6.92 7.73 13.65
C ALA A 146 -7.75 8.27 12.47
N ASP A 147 -7.15 9.13 11.65
CA ASP A 147 -7.81 9.74 10.48
C ASP A 147 -7.77 8.86 9.21
N GLN A 148 -7.12 7.69 9.26
CA GLN A 148 -7.13 6.75 8.12
C GLN A 148 -8.45 5.97 8.08
N TYR A 149 -8.87 5.58 6.87
CA TYR A 149 -10.03 4.70 6.70
C TYR A 149 -9.76 3.32 7.30
N ASP A 150 -10.73 2.76 8.01
CA ASP A 150 -10.58 1.48 8.71
C ASP A 150 -10.17 0.33 7.79
N PHE A 151 -10.70 0.27 6.57
CA PHE A 151 -10.33 -0.79 5.61
C PHE A 151 -8.84 -0.74 5.23
N THR A 152 -8.20 0.44 5.21
CA THR A 152 -6.77 0.57 4.91
C THR A 152 -5.91 0.08 6.06
N LYS A 153 -6.36 0.26 7.29
CA LYS A 153 -5.72 -0.28 8.49
C LYS A 153 -5.83 -1.80 8.53
N THR A 154 -7.03 -2.33 8.28
CA THR A 154 -7.29 -3.77 8.24
C THR A 154 -6.45 -4.47 7.17
N THR A 155 -6.33 -3.89 5.98
CA THR A 155 -5.53 -4.46 4.88
C THR A 155 -4.05 -4.61 5.24
N ALA A 156 -3.52 -3.71 6.06
CA ALA A 156 -2.12 -3.72 6.49
C ALA A 156 -1.91 -4.36 7.87
N SER A 157 -2.89 -5.13 8.35
CA SER A 157 -2.81 -5.88 9.61
C SER A 157 -2.65 -7.37 9.35
N ASP A 158 -2.06 -8.07 10.33
CA ASP A 158 -2.03 -9.54 10.34
C ASP A 158 -3.39 -10.16 10.76
N ALA A 159 -3.44 -11.49 10.84
CA ALA A 159 -4.65 -12.23 11.21
C ALA A 159 -5.14 -11.95 12.64
N ASP A 160 -4.27 -11.51 13.53
CA ASP A 160 -4.58 -11.13 14.91
C ASP A 160 -4.97 -9.64 15.05
N GLY A 161 -5.03 -8.92 13.93
CA GLY A 161 -5.37 -7.50 13.88
C GLY A 161 -4.22 -6.58 14.28
N VAL A 162 -2.99 -7.08 14.37
CA VAL A 162 -1.81 -6.26 14.63
C VAL A 162 -1.40 -5.53 13.37
N GLN A 163 -1.46 -4.20 13.40
CA GLN A 163 -1.11 -3.38 12.25
C GLN A 163 0.40 -3.33 12.03
N ARG A 164 0.83 -3.75 10.82
CA ARG A 164 2.24 -3.87 10.40
C ARG A 164 2.61 -2.96 9.23
N GLY A 165 1.66 -2.21 8.73
CA GLY A 165 1.88 -1.26 7.66
C GLY A 165 0.90 -0.10 7.72
N SER A 166 1.15 0.91 6.90
CA SER A 166 0.29 2.09 6.76
C SER A 166 0.10 2.41 5.30
N THR A 167 -1.09 2.83 4.92
CA THR A 167 -1.38 3.21 3.54
C THR A 167 -0.96 4.65 3.26
N TRP A 168 -0.42 4.88 2.08
CA TRP A 168 -0.14 6.21 1.54
C TRP A 168 -1.09 6.58 0.40
N GLN A 169 -1.85 5.61 -0.12
CA GLN A 169 -2.87 5.79 -1.16
C GLN A 169 -4.18 5.14 -0.74
N CYS A 170 -5.28 5.72 -1.23
CA CYS A 170 -6.61 5.15 -1.14
C CYS A 170 -7.26 5.32 -2.53
N CYS A 171 -7.46 4.21 -3.23
CA CYS A 171 -8.00 4.19 -4.58
C CYS A 171 -9.37 3.49 -4.58
N PRO A 172 -10.46 4.18 -4.23
CA PRO A 172 -11.80 3.59 -4.28
C PRO A 172 -12.16 3.28 -5.72
N GLY A 173 -12.80 2.13 -5.93
CA GLY A 173 -13.39 1.77 -7.22
C GLY A 173 -14.55 2.71 -7.55
N THR A 174 -14.61 3.20 -8.78
CA THR A 174 -15.73 3.99 -9.28
C THR A 174 -15.96 3.72 -10.75
N MET A 175 -17.19 3.92 -11.19
CA MET A 175 -17.53 3.84 -12.60
C MET A 175 -17.25 5.18 -13.28
N VAL A 176 -16.40 5.17 -14.29
CA VAL A 176 -16.13 6.30 -15.18
C VAL A 176 -16.83 6.05 -16.51
N TYR A 177 -17.55 7.03 -17.03
CA TYR A 177 -18.25 6.89 -18.30
C TYR A 177 -17.95 8.00 -19.30
N ARG A 178 -18.11 7.68 -20.57
CA ARG A 178 -18.02 8.61 -21.70
C ARG A 178 -19.27 9.48 -21.75
N ARG A 179 -19.16 10.76 -21.42
CA ARG A 179 -20.29 11.70 -21.39
C ARG A 179 -20.91 11.93 -22.78
N ASP A 180 -20.11 11.93 -23.81
CA ASP A 180 -20.57 12.05 -25.19
C ASP A 180 -21.45 10.87 -25.62
N ILE A 181 -21.03 9.64 -25.30
CA ILE A 181 -21.82 8.43 -25.55
C ILE A 181 -23.12 8.44 -24.72
N ALA A 182 -23.03 8.78 -23.43
CA ALA A 182 -24.22 8.87 -22.60
C ALA A 182 -25.24 9.86 -23.16
N LYS A 183 -24.80 11.02 -23.63
CA LYS A 183 -25.65 12.03 -24.24
C LYS A 183 -26.28 11.54 -25.56
N GLU A 184 -25.51 10.83 -26.37
CA GLU A 184 -26.00 10.27 -27.63
C GLU A 184 -27.05 9.17 -27.42
N VAL A 185 -26.77 8.23 -26.49
CA VAL A 185 -27.60 7.03 -26.31
C VAL A 185 -28.76 7.29 -25.36
N PHE A 186 -28.53 7.99 -24.26
CA PHE A 186 -29.52 8.19 -23.19
C PHE A 186 -30.19 9.58 -23.28
N GLY A 187 -29.73 10.48 -24.16
CA GLY A 187 -30.22 11.86 -24.26
C GLY A 187 -29.73 12.78 -23.13
N THR A 188 -28.92 12.27 -22.21
CA THR A 188 -28.38 13.01 -21.07
C THR A 188 -26.95 12.57 -20.75
N ASP A 189 -26.15 13.49 -20.22
CA ASP A 189 -24.81 13.25 -19.68
C ASP A 189 -24.72 13.63 -18.20
N ASP A 190 -25.89 13.83 -17.56
CA ASP A 190 -25.96 14.13 -16.14
C ASP A 190 -25.62 12.89 -15.31
N PRO A 191 -24.66 12.98 -14.35
CA PRO A 191 -24.23 11.81 -13.57
C PRO A 191 -25.36 11.17 -12.76
N ALA A 192 -26.31 11.95 -12.23
CA ALA A 192 -27.40 11.42 -11.44
C ALA A 192 -28.41 10.62 -12.30
N GLU A 193 -28.61 11.05 -13.56
CA GLU A 193 -29.46 10.31 -14.50
C GLU A 193 -28.74 9.05 -15.03
N VAL A 194 -27.44 9.13 -15.32
CA VAL A 194 -26.63 7.97 -15.73
C VAL A 194 -26.54 6.95 -14.61
N GLN A 195 -26.42 7.38 -13.33
CA GLN A 195 -26.44 6.48 -12.18
C GLN A 195 -27.69 5.60 -12.14
N LYS A 196 -28.85 6.08 -12.53
CA LYS A 196 -30.08 5.29 -12.57
C LYS A 196 -30.02 4.16 -13.60
N LYS A 197 -29.24 4.32 -14.65
CA LYS A 197 -29.01 3.31 -15.70
C LYS A 197 -28.07 2.17 -15.28
N VAL A 198 -27.36 2.35 -14.16
CA VAL A 198 -26.35 1.41 -13.65
C VAL A 198 -26.51 1.17 -12.14
N ALA A 199 -27.73 1.37 -11.61
CA ALA A 199 -28.01 1.30 -10.18
C ALA A 199 -27.89 -0.11 -9.59
N ASP A 200 -28.17 -1.12 -10.39
CA ASP A 200 -28.07 -2.54 -10.07
C ASP A 200 -27.68 -3.36 -11.33
N TRP A 201 -27.48 -4.67 -11.17
CA TRP A 201 -27.03 -5.53 -12.27
C TRP A 201 -28.08 -5.70 -13.36
N ASP A 202 -29.37 -5.64 -13.05
CA ASP A 202 -30.46 -5.76 -14.04
C ASP A 202 -30.51 -4.50 -14.92
N THR A 203 -30.45 -3.31 -14.31
CA THR A 203 -30.37 -2.04 -15.06
C THR A 203 -29.07 -1.91 -15.82
N PHE A 204 -27.94 -2.36 -15.24
CA PHE A 204 -26.66 -2.38 -15.93
C PHE A 204 -26.70 -3.26 -17.19
N LYS A 205 -27.28 -4.46 -17.10
CA LYS A 205 -27.45 -5.36 -18.25
C LYS A 205 -28.36 -4.75 -19.32
N ALA A 206 -29.52 -4.21 -18.94
CA ALA A 206 -30.42 -3.55 -19.86
C ALA A 206 -29.75 -2.37 -20.58
N THR A 207 -28.95 -1.59 -19.85
CA THR A 207 -28.16 -0.49 -20.42
C THR A 207 -27.07 -0.99 -21.36
N ALA A 208 -26.44 -2.13 -21.06
CA ALA A 208 -25.47 -2.73 -21.97
C ALA A 208 -26.11 -3.19 -23.30
N GLU A 209 -27.34 -3.70 -23.26
CA GLU A 209 -28.10 -4.05 -24.47
C GLU A 209 -28.46 -2.79 -25.30
N GLU A 210 -28.91 -1.71 -24.63
CA GLU A 210 -29.19 -0.41 -25.27
C GLU A 210 -27.95 0.17 -25.97
N LEU A 211 -26.78 0.14 -25.30
CA LEU A 211 -25.51 0.59 -25.86
C LEU A 211 -25.08 -0.27 -27.07
N LYS A 212 -25.22 -1.59 -26.97
CA LYS A 212 -24.87 -2.53 -28.03
C LYS A 212 -25.67 -2.28 -29.31
N GLU A 213 -26.97 -1.96 -29.20
CA GLU A 213 -27.79 -1.58 -30.35
C GLU A 213 -27.28 -0.35 -31.10
N LYS A 214 -26.56 0.54 -30.40
CA LYS A 214 -25.91 1.72 -30.94
C LYS A 214 -24.44 1.49 -31.34
N GLY A 215 -23.93 0.27 -31.21
CA GLY A 215 -22.56 -0.10 -31.58
C GLY A 215 -21.52 0.17 -30.50
N TYR A 216 -21.94 0.44 -29.27
CA TYR A 216 -21.05 0.67 -28.14
C TYR A 216 -20.95 -0.55 -27.23
N GLN A 217 -19.80 -0.68 -26.57
CA GLN A 217 -19.59 -1.67 -25.50
C GLN A 217 -19.76 -0.99 -24.13
N MET A 218 -20.41 -1.72 -23.20
CA MET A 218 -20.62 -1.24 -21.84
C MET A 218 -19.32 -1.13 -21.04
N THR A 219 -18.46 -2.14 -21.17
CA THR A 219 -17.14 -2.20 -20.51
C THR A 219 -16.08 -2.61 -21.52
N SER A 220 -14.82 -2.24 -21.28
CA SER A 220 -13.72 -2.58 -22.18
C SER A 220 -13.33 -4.05 -22.08
N THR A 221 -13.39 -4.62 -20.88
CA THR A 221 -13.07 -6.03 -20.62
C THR A 221 -13.95 -6.62 -19.52
N VAL A 222 -13.96 -7.94 -19.39
CA VAL A 222 -14.62 -8.64 -18.28
C VAL A 222 -14.00 -8.27 -16.92
N ASN A 223 -12.71 -7.91 -16.89
CA ASN A 223 -12.02 -7.52 -15.65
C ASN A 223 -12.62 -6.27 -15.02
N ASP A 224 -13.18 -5.36 -15.81
CA ASP A 224 -13.81 -4.13 -15.31
C ASP A 224 -15.02 -4.44 -14.41
N SER A 225 -15.76 -5.52 -14.73
CA SER A 225 -16.88 -6.00 -13.91
C SER A 225 -16.42 -6.97 -12.82
N TYR A 226 -15.42 -7.82 -13.11
CA TYR A 226 -14.96 -8.85 -12.18
C TYR A 226 -14.48 -8.26 -10.85
N ARG A 227 -13.78 -7.15 -10.86
CA ARG A 227 -13.31 -6.48 -9.64
C ARG A 227 -14.46 -6.08 -8.70
N VAL A 228 -15.61 -5.67 -9.26
CA VAL A 228 -16.79 -5.34 -8.47
C VAL A 228 -17.34 -6.59 -7.78
N PHE A 229 -17.44 -7.71 -8.49
CA PHE A 229 -17.89 -8.98 -7.90
C PHE A 229 -16.90 -9.50 -6.86
N SER A 230 -15.60 -9.56 -7.18
CA SER A 230 -14.59 -10.11 -6.29
C SER A 230 -14.44 -9.33 -4.97
N ASN A 231 -14.78 -8.04 -4.97
CA ASN A 231 -14.72 -7.19 -3.78
C ASN A 231 -16.05 -7.13 -2.98
N ASN A 232 -17.13 -7.69 -3.51
CA ASN A 232 -18.45 -7.71 -2.88
C ASN A 232 -18.93 -9.11 -2.51
N VAL A 233 -18.01 -10.02 -2.22
CA VAL A 233 -18.35 -11.37 -1.75
C VAL A 233 -18.98 -11.30 -0.34
N SER A 234 -19.99 -12.13 -0.09
CA SER A 234 -20.69 -12.17 1.20
C SER A 234 -19.91 -12.92 2.27
N THR A 235 -18.98 -13.76 1.86
CA THR A 235 -18.17 -14.60 2.73
C THR A 235 -16.70 -14.49 2.32
N PRO A 236 -15.75 -14.43 3.27
CA PRO A 236 -14.33 -14.51 2.93
C PRO A 236 -14.00 -15.77 2.13
N TRP A 237 -13.06 -15.65 1.18
CA TRP A 237 -12.63 -16.75 0.32
C TRP A 237 -11.99 -17.92 1.10
N VAL A 238 -11.52 -17.65 2.32
CA VAL A 238 -11.00 -18.67 3.23
C VAL A 238 -11.66 -18.52 4.59
N VAL A 239 -12.30 -19.57 5.07
CA VAL A 239 -12.90 -19.66 6.39
C VAL A 239 -12.39 -20.94 7.06
N ASP A 240 -11.82 -20.86 8.26
CA ASP A 240 -11.25 -21.98 8.99
C ASP A 240 -10.26 -22.83 8.14
N GLY A 241 -9.41 -22.17 7.34
CA GLY A 241 -8.43 -22.80 6.48
C GLY A 241 -9.02 -23.52 5.25
N LYS A 242 -10.30 -23.32 4.94
CA LYS A 242 -10.99 -23.91 3.78
C LYS A 242 -11.40 -22.82 2.79
N ILE A 243 -11.22 -23.12 1.50
CA ILE A 243 -11.73 -22.26 0.44
C ILE A 243 -13.27 -22.29 0.47
N THR A 244 -13.85 -21.10 0.53
CA THR A 244 -15.31 -20.89 0.50
C THR A 244 -15.64 -20.12 -0.78
N VAL A 245 -16.71 -20.54 -1.45
CA VAL A 245 -17.20 -19.90 -2.67
C VAL A 245 -18.60 -19.40 -2.39
N ASP A 246 -18.88 -18.17 -2.75
CA ASP A 246 -20.23 -17.60 -2.75
C ASP A 246 -21.11 -18.29 -3.82
N ASP A 247 -22.38 -18.46 -3.52
CA ASP A 247 -23.40 -18.98 -4.45
C ASP A 247 -23.82 -17.92 -5.49
#